data_cf1c4dae9469a64ac19804a918d09afd
#
_entry.id   cf1c4dae9469a64ac19804a918d09afd
#
_cell.length_a   1.000
_cell.length_b   1.000
_cell.length_c   1.000
_cell.angle_alpha   90.00
_cell.angle_beta   90.00
_cell.angle_gamma   90.00
#
_symmetry.space_group_name_H-M   'P 1'
#
loop_
_entity.id
_entity.type
_entity.pdbx_description
1 polymer ?
#
loop_
_entity_poly.entity_id
_entity_poly.type
_entity_poly.pdbx_seq_one_letter_code
_entity_poly.pdbx_strand_id
1 'polypeptide(L)'
;MNTGSRLAKNLSVRGNAVCGVGCYSAVIEKRDTDETVLKIGTTLDDPWLGYYQDVIVPLKGNPFLPKINHVREFFDCEDGYYIADMETLRPTVNTDLSDLCKEYVCGKVCSSELLSMCALREVENPDKLLSLLDKIIEQTDCFSYEDAEETLANISFEDSKFYRMIDLHDSNFMEREDGTLVIIDPWCNIDMSEVESLDSWWDEQRHG
;
A
#
# COMPACT_ATOMS: atom_id res chain seq x y z
N MET A 1 -4.23 -19.60 -4.88
CA MET A 1 -3.55 -18.60 -5.75
C MET A 1 -4.32 -17.31 -5.57
N ASN A 2 -3.69 -16.28 -5.03
CA ASN A 2 -4.33 -14.99 -4.78
C ASN A 2 -4.69 -14.26 -6.10
N THR A 3 -5.50 -13.21 -5.99
CA THR A 3 -6.02 -12.46 -7.14
C THR A 3 -4.90 -11.84 -7.98
N GLY A 4 -3.89 -11.25 -7.35
CA GLY A 4 -2.74 -10.67 -8.05
C GLY A 4 -1.97 -11.69 -8.88
N SER A 5 -1.69 -12.87 -8.33
CA SER A 5 -1.03 -13.96 -9.07
C SER A 5 -1.86 -14.44 -10.26
N ARG A 6 -3.20 -14.49 -10.14
CA ARG A 6 -4.11 -14.84 -11.23
C ARG A 6 -4.08 -13.77 -12.33
N LEU A 7 -4.11 -12.48 -11.96
CA LEU A 7 -3.97 -11.35 -12.89
C LEU A 7 -2.62 -11.40 -13.62
N ALA A 8 -1.51 -11.54 -12.89
CA ALA A 8 -0.16 -11.61 -13.44
C ALA A 8 -0.04 -12.73 -14.49
N LYS A 9 -0.54 -13.93 -14.17
CA LYS A 9 -0.56 -15.07 -15.12
C LYS A 9 -1.35 -14.75 -16.38
N ASN A 10 -2.54 -14.18 -16.24
CA ASN A 10 -3.38 -13.83 -17.39
C ASN A 10 -2.75 -12.75 -18.27
N LEU A 11 -2.10 -11.76 -17.67
CA LEU A 11 -1.40 -10.69 -18.38
C LEU A 11 -0.15 -11.20 -19.12
N SER A 12 0.65 -12.08 -18.47
CA SER A 12 1.80 -12.73 -19.10
C SER A 12 1.42 -13.56 -20.31
N VAL A 13 0.34 -14.36 -20.24
CA VAL A 13 -0.15 -15.15 -21.38
C VAL A 13 -0.54 -14.25 -22.55
N ARG A 14 -0.96 -13.02 -22.31
CA ARG A 14 -1.28 -12.01 -23.32
C ARG A 14 -0.06 -11.23 -23.84
N GLY A 15 1.15 -11.59 -23.39
CA GLY A 15 2.41 -11.00 -23.84
C GLY A 15 2.75 -9.67 -23.16
N ASN A 16 2.18 -9.37 -21.98
CA ASN A 16 2.61 -8.22 -21.18
C ASN A 16 3.79 -8.62 -20.27
N ALA A 17 4.76 -7.73 -20.13
CA ALA A 17 5.84 -7.89 -19.15
C ALA A 17 5.31 -7.53 -17.77
N VAL A 18 5.25 -8.52 -16.87
CA VAL A 18 4.85 -8.32 -15.47
C VAL A 18 6.10 -7.98 -14.67
N CYS A 19 6.10 -6.82 -14.01
CA CYS A 19 7.22 -6.32 -13.21
C CYS A 19 6.93 -6.34 -11.69
N GLY A 20 5.67 -6.56 -11.28
CA GLY A 20 5.31 -6.69 -9.87
C GLY A 20 4.01 -7.47 -9.68
N VAL A 21 3.90 -8.17 -8.53
CA VAL A 21 2.71 -8.93 -8.14
C VAL A 21 2.47 -8.73 -6.65
N GLY A 22 1.30 -8.21 -6.30
CA GLY A 22 0.79 -8.13 -4.93
C GLY A 22 -0.32 -9.16 -4.67
N CYS A 23 -0.93 -9.13 -3.49
CA CYS A 23 -2.05 -10.03 -3.15
C CYS A 23 -3.27 -9.81 -4.06
N TYR A 24 -3.60 -8.56 -4.36
CA TYR A 24 -4.82 -8.16 -5.07
C TYR A 24 -4.55 -7.57 -6.45
N SER A 25 -3.29 -7.26 -6.78
CA SER A 25 -2.93 -6.53 -7.99
C SER A 25 -1.68 -7.07 -8.66
N ALA A 26 -1.50 -6.70 -9.94
CA ALA A 26 -0.28 -6.91 -10.70
C ALA A 26 0.14 -5.62 -11.38
N VAL A 27 1.45 -5.43 -11.54
CA VAL A 27 2.05 -4.29 -12.24
C VAL A 27 2.69 -4.78 -13.52
N ILE A 28 2.40 -4.10 -14.62
CA ILE A 28 2.95 -4.40 -15.95
C ILE A 28 3.67 -3.20 -16.54
N GLU A 29 4.68 -3.47 -17.35
CA GLU A 29 5.34 -2.43 -18.14
C GLU A 29 4.38 -1.86 -19.18
N LYS A 30 4.46 -0.57 -19.42
CA LYS A 30 3.73 0.10 -20.49
C LYS A 30 4.56 0.05 -21.76
N ARG A 31 3.99 -0.46 -22.84
CA ARG A 31 4.71 -0.78 -24.10
C ARG A 31 5.41 0.41 -24.77
N ASP A 32 4.92 1.62 -24.52
CA ASP A 32 5.34 2.81 -25.28
C ASP A 32 6.27 3.72 -24.49
N THR A 33 6.59 3.40 -23.23
CA THR A 33 7.46 4.21 -22.36
C THR A 33 7.98 3.41 -21.17
N ASP A 34 9.23 3.66 -20.80
CA ASP A 34 9.85 3.10 -19.60
C ASP A 34 9.61 3.98 -18.35
N GLU A 35 9.00 5.17 -18.54
CA GLU A 35 8.76 6.14 -17.47
C GLU A 35 7.54 5.81 -16.61
N THR A 36 6.62 4.99 -17.12
CA THR A 36 5.36 4.66 -16.43
C THR A 36 5.04 3.17 -16.52
N VAL A 37 4.32 2.71 -15.50
CA VAL A 37 3.78 1.35 -15.38
C VAL A 37 2.28 1.38 -15.23
N LEU A 38 1.62 0.24 -15.46
CA LEU A 38 0.19 0.07 -15.19
C LEU A 38 0.02 -0.87 -14.00
N LYS A 39 -0.53 -0.38 -12.89
CA LYS A 39 -1.03 -1.23 -11.79
C LYS A 39 -2.47 -1.61 -12.12
N ILE A 40 -2.77 -2.90 -12.07
CA ILE A 40 -4.09 -3.47 -12.33
C ILE A 40 -4.51 -4.26 -11.09
N GLY A 41 -5.62 -3.91 -10.49
CA GLY A 41 -6.15 -4.57 -9.29
C GLY A 41 -7.67 -4.67 -9.31
N THR A 42 -8.22 -5.33 -8.28
CA THR A 42 -9.68 -5.45 -8.09
C THR A 42 -10.21 -4.25 -7.31
N THR A 43 -11.44 -3.82 -7.60
CA THR A 43 -12.03 -2.64 -6.94
C THR A 43 -12.58 -2.96 -5.55
N LEU A 44 -12.94 -4.22 -5.29
CA LEU A 44 -13.58 -4.62 -4.03
C LEU A 44 -12.58 -4.94 -2.92
N ASP A 45 -11.47 -5.60 -3.26
CA ASP A 45 -10.58 -6.20 -2.26
C ASP A 45 -9.24 -5.49 -2.12
N ASP A 46 -8.82 -4.70 -3.13
CA ASP A 46 -7.50 -4.05 -3.13
C ASP A 46 -7.53 -2.76 -2.31
N PRO A 47 -6.86 -2.70 -1.14
CA PRO A 47 -6.80 -1.51 -0.30
C PRO A 47 -6.11 -0.31 -0.98
N TRP A 48 -5.34 -0.56 -2.04
CA TRP A 48 -4.65 0.48 -2.80
C TRP A 48 -5.61 1.52 -3.38
N LEU A 49 -6.81 1.13 -3.81
CA LEU A 49 -7.79 2.10 -4.32
C LEU A 49 -8.25 3.07 -3.22
N GLY A 50 -8.43 2.57 -1.99
CA GLY A 50 -8.68 3.40 -0.82
C GLY A 50 -7.48 4.33 -0.53
N TYR A 51 -6.25 3.82 -0.60
CA TYR A 51 -5.04 4.64 -0.46
C TYR A 51 -4.99 5.77 -1.50
N TYR A 52 -5.32 5.45 -2.75
CA TYR A 52 -5.43 6.47 -3.80
C TYR A 52 -6.45 7.56 -3.46
N GLN A 53 -7.66 7.18 -3.07
CA GLN A 53 -8.76 8.12 -2.82
C GLN A 53 -8.59 8.94 -1.54
N ASP A 54 -8.15 8.30 -0.45
CA ASP A 54 -8.15 8.88 0.90
C ASP A 54 -6.83 9.56 1.26
N VAL A 55 -5.72 9.20 0.59
CA VAL A 55 -4.38 9.75 0.87
C VAL A 55 -3.76 10.43 -0.34
N ILE A 56 -3.63 9.73 -1.49
CA ILE A 56 -2.90 10.26 -2.64
C ILE A 56 -3.62 11.48 -3.23
N VAL A 57 -4.93 11.41 -3.42
CA VAL A 57 -5.71 12.52 -4.00
C VAL A 57 -5.69 13.76 -3.09
N PRO A 58 -5.97 13.65 -1.76
CA PRO A 58 -5.91 14.80 -0.86
C PRO A 58 -4.52 15.41 -0.70
N LEU A 59 -3.47 14.59 -0.73
CA LEU A 59 -2.08 15.03 -0.56
C LEU A 59 -1.32 15.18 -1.89
N LYS A 60 -2.04 15.40 -2.99
CA LYS A 60 -1.45 15.56 -4.33
C LYS A 60 -0.28 16.55 -4.33
N GLY A 61 0.86 16.10 -4.86
CA GLY A 61 2.11 16.88 -4.89
C GLY A 61 3.01 16.69 -3.68
N ASN A 62 2.66 15.80 -2.77
CA ASN A 62 3.57 15.32 -1.73
C ASN A 62 4.67 14.46 -2.41
N PRO A 63 5.97 14.75 -2.20
CA PRO A 63 7.06 14.05 -2.88
C PRO A 63 7.21 12.58 -2.47
N PHE A 64 6.66 12.16 -1.35
CA PHE A 64 6.71 10.78 -0.85
C PHE A 64 5.54 9.91 -1.33
N LEU A 65 4.65 10.45 -2.16
CA LEU A 65 3.56 9.74 -2.82
C LEU A 65 3.95 9.37 -4.26
N PRO A 66 3.45 8.23 -4.80
CA PRO A 66 3.61 7.92 -6.21
C PRO A 66 2.91 8.96 -7.09
N LYS A 67 3.55 9.32 -8.21
CA LYS A 67 2.90 10.15 -9.23
C LYS A 67 1.94 9.30 -10.04
N ILE A 68 0.66 9.64 -9.96
CA ILE A 68 -0.41 8.96 -10.68
C ILE A 68 -0.89 9.87 -11.81
N ASN A 69 -0.81 9.39 -13.04
CA ASN A 69 -1.30 10.11 -14.21
C ASN A 69 -2.84 10.05 -14.28
N HIS A 70 -3.38 8.84 -14.17
CA HIS A 70 -4.83 8.62 -14.07
C HIS A 70 -5.16 7.25 -13.49
N VAL A 71 -6.37 7.12 -12.94
CA VAL A 71 -6.98 5.86 -12.54
C VAL A 71 -8.29 5.71 -13.28
N ARG A 72 -8.58 4.49 -13.74
CA ARG A 72 -9.86 4.11 -14.36
C ARG A 72 -10.39 2.88 -13.66
N GLU A 73 -11.66 2.93 -13.31
CA GLU A 73 -12.39 1.82 -12.72
C GLU A 73 -13.34 1.22 -13.75
N PHE A 74 -13.53 -0.09 -13.70
CA PHE A 74 -14.35 -0.87 -14.60
C PHE A 74 -15.24 -1.78 -13.77
N PHE A 75 -16.55 -1.67 -13.93
CA PHE A 75 -17.56 -2.38 -13.17
C PHE A 75 -18.33 -3.41 -14.02
N ASP A 76 -17.81 -3.77 -15.19
CA ASP A 76 -18.48 -4.68 -16.15
C ASP A 76 -18.38 -6.16 -15.71
N CYS A 77 -17.70 -6.47 -14.62
CA CYS A 77 -17.56 -7.80 -14.03
C CYS A 77 -17.91 -7.79 -12.55
N GLU A 78 -18.18 -8.98 -12.02
CA GLU A 78 -18.70 -9.17 -10.64
C GLU A 78 -17.79 -8.55 -9.58
N ASP A 79 -16.47 -8.61 -9.77
CA ASP A 79 -15.49 -8.09 -8.81
C ASP A 79 -15.03 -6.65 -9.13
N GLY A 80 -15.37 -6.11 -10.30
CA GLY A 80 -14.78 -4.87 -10.80
C GLY A 80 -13.25 -4.93 -10.88
N TYR A 81 -12.65 -4.02 -11.61
CA TYR A 81 -11.19 -3.83 -11.57
C TYR A 81 -10.82 -2.37 -11.85
N TYR A 82 -9.62 -1.98 -11.46
CA TYR A 82 -9.06 -0.68 -11.80
C TYR A 82 -7.75 -0.83 -12.59
N ILE A 83 -7.41 0.23 -13.32
CA ILE A 83 -6.11 0.40 -13.97
C ILE A 83 -5.58 1.78 -13.56
N ALA A 84 -4.42 1.80 -12.94
CA ALA A 84 -3.69 3.02 -12.59
C ALA A 84 -2.44 3.15 -13.47
N ASP A 85 -2.31 4.28 -14.15
CA ASP A 85 -1.10 4.69 -14.86
C ASP A 85 -0.24 5.52 -13.90
N MET A 86 0.92 5.01 -13.54
CA MET A 86 1.76 5.60 -12.50
C MET A 86 3.24 5.58 -12.89
N GLU A 87 4.04 6.43 -12.24
CA GLU A 87 5.48 6.49 -12.48
C GLU A 87 6.16 5.14 -12.23
N THR A 88 7.23 4.87 -12.98
CA THR A 88 8.14 3.78 -12.69
C THR A 88 9.00 4.13 -11.48
N LEU A 89 9.07 3.21 -10.54
CA LEU A 89 9.87 3.31 -9.32
C LEU A 89 10.80 2.10 -9.23
N ARG A 90 11.86 2.21 -8.46
CA ARG A 90 12.77 1.09 -8.17
C ARG A 90 12.67 0.70 -6.69
N PRO A 91 13.03 -0.54 -6.32
CA PRO A 91 13.11 -0.92 -4.91
C PRO A 91 14.01 0.03 -4.13
N THR A 92 13.59 0.45 -2.93
CA THR A 92 14.40 1.34 -2.10
C THR A 92 15.67 0.66 -1.61
N VAL A 93 16.77 1.40 -1.62
CA VAL A 93 18.00 1.01 -0.94
C VAL A 93 18.18 1.75 0.40
N ASN A 94 17.32 2.71 0.67
CA ASN A 94 17.33 3.49 1.93
C ASN A 94 16.47 2.83 3.00
N THR A 95 16.92 1.70 3.51
CA THR A 95 16.22 0.94 4.56
C THR A 95 16.11 1.71 5.87
N ASP A 96 17.08 2.55 6.22
CA ASP A 96 17.07 3.36 7.44
C ASP A 96 15.90 4.34 7.50
N LEU A 97 15.51 4.93 6.36
CA LEU A 97 14.38 5.85 6.31
C LEU A 97 13.05 5.08 6.29
N SER A 98 12.97 3.95 5.61
CA SER A 98 11.78 3.10 5.63
C SER A 98 11.52 2.54 7.04
N ASP A 99 12.57 2.10 7.75
CA ASP A 99 12.45 1.61 9.12
C ASP A 99 11.99 2.73 10.08
N LEU A 100 12.53 3.93 9.91
CA LEU A 100 12.07 5.10 10.68
C LEU A 100 10.58 5.40 10.46
N CYS A 101 10.08 5.30 9.22
CA CYS A 101 8.67 5.46 8.92
C CYS A 101 7.81 4.37 9.61
N LYS A 102 8.26 3.12 9.58
CA LYS A 102 7.58 2.00 10.28
C LYS A 102 7.55 2.24 11.80
N GLU A 103 8.68 2.63 12.39
CA GLU A 103 8.76 2.93 13.83
C GLU A 103 7.83 4.08 14.24
N TYR A 104 7.72 5.11 13.40
CA TYR A 104 6.79 6.21 13.64
C TYR A 104 5.33 5.75 13.61
N VAL A 105 4.94 5.02 12.57
CA VAL A 105 3.57 4.52 12.42
C VAL A 105 3.19 3.55 13.55
N CYS A 106 4.14 2.74 14.02
CA CYS A 106 3.94 1.86 15.18
C CYS A 106 4.02 2.58 16.55
N GLY A 107 4.11 3.91 16.59
CA GLY A 107 4.17 4.69 17.83
C GLY A 107 5.46 4.54 18.65
N LYS A 108 6.51 3.95 18.07
CA LYS A 108 7.82 3.78 18.73
C LYS A 108 8.67 5.05 18.72
N VAL A 109 8.40 5.95 17.78
CA VAL A 109 9.10 7.22 17.56
C VAL A 109 8.06 8.33 17.51
N CYS A 110 8.30 9.45 18.20
CA CYS A 110 7.41 10.60 18.16
C CYS A 110 7.74 11.56 16.99
N SER A 111 6.81 12.48 16.67
CA SER A 111 6.96 13.43 15.55
C SER A 111 8.25 14.26 15.63
N SER A 112 8.66 14.70 16.82
CA SER A 112 9.88 15.48 16.99
C SER A 112 11.15 14.66 16.76
N GLU A 113 11.15 13.40 17.12
CA GLU A 113 12.24 12.45 16.85
C GLU A 113 12.32 12.13 15.36
N LEU A 114 11.17 11.83 14.70
CA LEU A 114 11.10 11.63 13.26
C LEU A 114 11.72 12.82 12.51
N LEU A 115 11.27 14.06 12.79
CA LEU A 115 11.80 15.26 12.16
C LEU A 115 13.30 15.48 12.41
N SER A 116 13.76 15.21 13.64
CA SER A 116 15.19 15.31 13.99
C SER A 116 16.02 14.29 13.22
N MET A 117 15.54 13.07 13.09
CA MET A 117 16.24 12.02 12.36
C MET A 117 16.19 12.25 10.84
N CYS A 118 15.11 12.82 10.30
CA CYS A 118 15.04 13.27 8.90
C CYS A 118 16.06 14.38 8.63
N ALA A 119 16.21 15.34 9.54
CA ALA A 119 17.19 16.41 9.41
C ALA A 119 18.64 15.88 9.41
N LEU A 120 18.95 14.90 10.27
CA LEU A 120 20.26 14.23 10.28
C LEU A 120 20.59 13.46 9.00
N ARG A 121 19.57 13.04 8.26
CA ARG A 121 19.68 12.30 6.99
C ARG A 121 19.50 13.20 5.76
N GLU A 122 19.44 14.51 5.97
CA GLU A 122 19.22 15.51 4.92
C GLU A 122 17.99 15.23 4.05
N VAL A 123 16.92 14.66 4.66
CA VAL A 123 15.66 14.39 3.97
C VAL A 123 15.01 15.72 3.58
N GLU A 124 14.75 15.89 2.29
CA GLU A 124 14.03 17.05 1.81
C GLU A 124 12.53 16.98 2.17
N ASN A 125 11.97 18.08 2.63
CA ASN A 125 10.55 18.21 2.99
C ASN A 125 10.05 17.25 4.09
N PRO A 126 10.72 17.12 5.25
CA PRO A 126 10.36 16.16 6.28
C PRO A 126 8.95 16.37 6.85
N ASP A 127 8.44 17.62 6.85
CA ASP A 127 7.06 17.94 7.26
C ASP A 127 6.02 17.29 6.34
N LYS A 128 6.36 17.13 5.05
CA LYS A 128 5.48 16.43 4.10
C LYS A 128 5.48 14.93 4.33
N LEU A 129 6.62 14.35 4.73
CA LEU A 129 6.70 12.95 5.14
C LEU A 129 5.86 12.72 6.38
N LEU A 130 6.02 13.55 7.41
CA LEU A 130 5.22 13.50 8.63
C LEU A 130 3.72 13.59 8.31
N SER A 131 3.30 14.58 7.51
CA SER A 131 1.91 14.75 7.12
C SER A 131 1.34 13.54 6.35
N LEU A 132 2.16 12.86 5.55
CA LEU A 132 1.76 11.64 4.86
C LEU A 132 1.56 10.49 5.85
N LEU A 133 2.51 10.28 6.76
CA LEU A 133 2.43 9.22 7.76
C LEU A 133 1.24 9.43 8.70
N ASP A 134 1.01 10.66 9.16
CA ASP A 134 -0.17 11.02 9.96
C ASP A 134 -1.47 10.72 9.20
N LYS A 135 -1.52 10.98 7.89
CA LYS A 135 -2.69 10.69 7.07
C LYS A 135 -2.91 9.20 6.88
N ILE A 136 -1.84 8.41 6.73
CA ILE A 136 -1.92 6.94 6.70
C ILE A 136 -2.48 6.42 8.02
N ILE A 137 -1.95 6.90 9.15
CA ILE A 137 -2.39 6.56 10.51
C ILE A 137 -3.89 6.87 10.69
N GLU A 138 -4.32 8.09 10.33
CA GLU A 138 -5.71 8.55 10.45
C GLU A 138 -6.73 7.66 9.71
N GLN A 139 -6.30 7.04 8.62
CA GLN A 139 -7.15 6.21 7.76
C GLN A 139 -6.98 4.70 8.00
N THR A 140 -6.24 4.34 9.04
CA THR A 140 -5.99 2.93 9.43
C THR A 140 -6.96 2.52 10.54
N ASP A 141 -7.58 1.37 10.41
CA ASP A 141 -8.51 0.82 11.40
C ASP A 141 -7.76 0.06 12.52
N CYS A 142 -6.69 -0.66 12.15
CA CYS A 142 -5.91 -1.51 13.06
C CYS A 142 -4.41 -1.32 12.84
N PHE A 143 -3.62 -1.22 13.92
CA PHE A 143 -2.18 -1.02 13.88
C PHE A 143 -1.37 -2.27 14.18
N SER A 144 -1.98 -3.21 14.89
CA SER A 144 -1.35 -4.46 15.31
C SER A 144 -2.37 -5.59 15.31
N TYR A 145 -1.87 -6.79 15.50
CA TYR A 145 -2.68 -7.98 15.69
C TYR A 145 -3.57 -7.87 16.94
N GLU A 146 -3.00 -7.40 18.05
CA GLU A 146 -3.74 -7.20 19.29
C GLU A 146 -4.86 -6.17 19.14
N ASP A 147 -4.62 -5.07 18.41
CA ASP A 147 -5.64 -4.07 18.09
C ASP A 147 -6.75 -4.66 17.22
N ALA A 148 -6.40 -5.53 16.28
CA ALA A 148 -7.38 -6.22 15.44
C ALA A 148 -8.26 -7.15 16.27
N GLU A 149 -7.70 -7.93 17.21
CA GLU A 149 -8.47 -8.80 18.12
C GLU A 149 -9.42 -7.99 19.00
N GLU A 150 -8.95 -6.87 19.60
CA GLU A 150 -9.79 -6.01 20.43
C GLU A 150 -10.90 -5.34 19.63
N THR A 151 -10.59 -4.88 18.42
CA THR A 151 -11.56 -4.30 17.49
C THR A 151 -12.64 -5.30 17.15
N LEU A 152 -12.27 -6.55 16.84
CA LEU A 152 -13.17 -7.64 16.53
C LEU A 152 -14.10 -8.03 17.68
N ALA A 153 -13.57 -8.04 18.90
CA ALA A 153 -14.38 -8.36 20.09
C ALA A 153 -15.48 -7.33 20.34
N ASN A 154 -15.34 -6.11 19.80
CA ASN A 154 -16.23 -4.97 20.05
C ASN A 154 -17.17 -4.60 18.89
N ILE A 155 -17.04 -5.24 17.71
CA ILE A 155 -17.85 -4.91 16.55
C ILE A 155 -19.04 -5.86 16.42
N SER A 156 -20.23 -5.30 16.17
CA SER A 156 -21.33 -6.08 15.63
C SER A 156 -21.09 -6.36 14.16
N PHE A 157 -21.09 -7.63 13.78
CA PHE A 157 -20.77 -8.18 12.45
C PHE A 157 -21.52 -7.57 11.24
N GLU A 158 -22.29 -6.50 11.43
CA GLU A 158 -23.16 -5.96 10.39
C GLU A 158 -22.58 -4.77 9.60
N ASP A 159 -21.48 -4.12 10.05
CA ASP A 159 -21.15 -2.78 9.55
C ASP A 159 -19.98 -2.67 8.57
N SER A 160 -19.03 -3.59 8.50
CA SER A 160 -18.02 -3.58 7.43
C SER A 160 -17.33 -4.94 7.25
N LYS A 161 -17.15 -5.32 6.02
CA LYS A 161 -16.57 -6.62 5.63
C LYS A 161 -15.06 -6.62 5.65
N PHE A 162 -14.43 -5.44 5.53
CA PHE A 162 -12.99 -5.27 5.43
C PHE A 162 -12.50 -4.20 6.38
N TYR A 163 -11.37 -4.47 7.02
CA TYR A 163 -10.63 -3.53 7.88
C TYR A 163 -9.26 -3.25 7.28
N ARG A 164 -8.86 -1.98 7.27
CA ARG A 164 -7.52 -1.56 6.83
C ARG A 164 -6.54 -1.74 7.97
N MET A 165 -5.54 -2.59 7.75
CA MET A 165 -4.41 -2.76 8.66
C MET A 165 -3.14 -2.20 8.03
N ILE A 166 -2.23 -1.68 8.85
CA ILE A 166 -0.90 -1.24 8.41
C ILE A 166 -0.13 -2.43 7.82
N ASP A 167 0.40 -2.24 6.62
CA ASP A 167 1.24 -3.20 5.89
C ASP A 167 2.49 -2.51 5.31
N LEU A 168 3.27 -1.87 6.18
CA LEU A 168 4.50 -1.16 5.80
C LEU A 168 5.72 -2.10 5.83
N HIS A 169 5.73 -3.12 4.97
CA HIS A 169 6.91 -3.95 4.75
C HIS A 169 7.83 -3.34 3.65
N ASP A 170 9.05 -3.88 3.50
CA ASP A 170 10.08 -3.27 2.65
C ASP A 170 9.66 -3.07 1.19
N SER A 171 8.89 -3.99 0.62
CA SER A 171 8.45 -3.87 -0.77
C SER A 171 7.34 -2.82 -0.98
N ASN A 172 6.77 -2.25 0.08
CA ASN A 172 5.84 -1.11 0.00
C ASN A 172 6.54 0.25 0.03
N PHE A 173 7.89 0.23 0.14
CA PHE A 173 8.75 1.38 -0.02
C PHE A 173 9.55 1.25 -1.31
N MET A 174 9.42 2.24 -2.16
CA MET A 174 10.13 2.35 -3.43
C MET A 174 10.91 3.65 -3.44
N GLU A 175 11.74 3.87 -4.43
CA GLU A 175 12.43 5.15 -4.61
C GLU A 175 12.45 5.60 -6.07
N ARG A 176 12.56 6.91 -6.26
CA ARG A 176 12.86 7.53 -7.55
C ARG A 176 14.36 7.46 -7.86
N GLU A 177 14.75 7.80 -9.08
CA GLU A 177 16.14 7.86 -9.49
C GLU A 177 16.98 8.84 -8.64
N ASP A 178 16.36 9.92 -8.14
CA ASP A 178 17.01 10.91 -7.28
C ASP A 178 17.15 10.46 -5.81
N GLY A 179 16.70 9.24 -5.48
CA GLY A 179 16.74 8.68 -4.13
C GLY A 179 15.56 9.09 -3.24
N THR A 180 14.57 9.82 -3.76
CA THR A 180 13.37 10.17 -2.99
C THR A 180 12.57 8.92 -2.64
N LEU A 181 12.35 8.65 -1.35
CA LEU A 181 11.51 7.57 -0.86
C LEU A 181 10.05 7.79 -1.28
N VAL A 182 9.37 6.72 -1.67
CA VAL A 182 7.96 6.72 -2.05
C VAL A 182 7.22 5.58 -1.35
N ILE A 183 6.13 5.88 -0.66
CA ILE A 183 5.25 4.88 -0.04
C ILE A 183 4.16 4.53 -1.05
N ILE A 184 4.11 3.26 -1.49
CA ILE A 184 3.26 2.85 -2.61
C ILE A 184 1.99 2.10 -2.20
N ASP A 185 2.02 1.37 -1.07
CA ASP A 185 0.91 0.50 -0.64
C ASP A 185 0.99 0.25 0.87
N PRO A 186 0.50 1.18 1.72
CA PRO A 186 0.72 1.12 3.16
C PRO A 186 -0.28 0.21 3.91
N TRP A 187 -1.27 -0.37 3.21
CA TRP A 187 -2.35 -1.11 3.83
C TRP A 187 -2.56 -2.50 3.24
N CYS A 188 -3.01 -3.43 4.09
CA CYS A 188 -3.71 -4.63 3.67
C CYS A 188 -5.15 -4.61 4.21
N ASN A 189 -6.04 -5.34 3.53
CA ASN A 189 -7.40 -5.57 4.02
C ASN A 189 -7.47 -6.91 4.76
N ILE A 190 -8.14 -6.92 5.90
CA ILE A 190 -8.53 -8.14 6.61
C ILE A 190 -9.99 -8.40 6.28
N ASP A 191 -10.30 -9.53 5.60
CA ASP A 191 -11.67 -10.02 5.43
C ASP A 191 -12.09 -10.81 6.65
N MET A 192 -12.92 -10.19 7.45
CA MET A 192 -13.37 -10.78 8.71
C MET A 192 -14.41 -11.89 8.54
N SER A 193 -15.03 -11.98 7.37
CA SER A 193 -16.03 -13.03 7.09
C SER A 193 -15.39 -14.40 6.79
N GLU A 194 -14.12 -14.42 6.41
CA GLU A 194 -13.36 -15.62 6.04
C GLU A 194 -12.44 -16.12 7.17
N VAL A 195 -12.30 -15.33 8.24
CA VAL A 195 -11.39 -15.63 9.35
C VAL A 195 -12.15 -16.38 10.45
N GLU A 196 -12.03 -17.71 10.50
CA GLU A 196 -12.56 -18.54 11.60
C GLU A 196 -11.84 -18.28 12.92
N SER A 197 -10.54 -17.92 12.85
CA SER A 197 -9.76 -17.35 13.93
C SER A 197 -8.64 -16.49 13.34
N LEU A 198 -8.29 -15.39 14.01
CA LEU A 198 -7.17 -14.54 13.61
C LEU A 198 -5.84 -15.30 13.62
N ASP A 199 -5.68 -16.28 14.50
CA ASP A 199 -4.50 -17.15 14.56
C ASP A 199 -4.27 -17.90 13.26
N SER A 200 -5.32 -18.47 12.63
CA SER A 200 -5.19 -19.19 11.37
C SER A 200 -4.82 -18.27 10.20
N TRP A 201 -5.37 -17.06 10.18
CA TRP A 201 -5.05 -16.07 9.15
C TRP A 201 -3.58 -15.61 9.23
N TRP A 202 -3.07 -15.35 10.44
CA TRP A 202 -1.68 -14.96 10.63
C TRP A 202 -0.68 -16.07 10.32
N ASP A 203 -1.02 -17.30 10.61
CA ASP A 203 -0.18 -18.44 10.26
C ASP A 203 -0.07 -18.61 8.74
N GLU A 204 -1.14 -18.36 7.99
CA GLU A 204 -1.12 -18.36 6.53
C GLU A 204 -0.27 -17.22 5.95
N GLN A 205 -0.33 -16.01 6.53
CA GLN A 205 0.48 -14.87 6.06
C GLN A 205 1.99 -15.03 6.36
N ARG A 206 2.37 -15.77 7.43
CA ARG A 206 3.77 -16.00 7.78
C ARG A 206 4.43 -17.13 6.98
N HIS A 207 3.64 -18.02 6.41
CA HIS A 207 4.13 -19.25 5.77
C HIS A 207 3.77 -19.38 4.29
N GLY A 208 3.04 -18.44 3.71
CA GLY A 208 2.72 -18.30 2.29
C GLY A 208 3.68 -17.40 1.56
#